data_5cdcebc2acd945a1c7affb30b1fa503a
#
_entry.id   5cdcebc2acd945a1c7affb30b1fa503a
#
_cell.length_a   1.000
_cell.length_b   1.000
_cell.length_c   1.000
_cell.angle_alpha   90.00
_cell.angle_beta   90.00
_cell.angle_gamma   90.00
#
_symmetry.space_group_name_H-M   'P 1'
#
loop_
_entity.id
_entity.type
_entity.pdbx_description
1 polymer ?
#
loop_
_entity_poly.entity_id
_entity_poly.type
_entity_poly.pdbx_seq_one_letter_code
_entity_poly.pdbx_strand_id
1 'polypeptide(L)'
;NEVVVVASERPAIQTAFNLSFSDITEIKPGHALIMKKNGHISMPCIKEPVERKSCSFERIYFSRGSDAEIYQERKELGRLLCKSILPAVDNDLRNTVFSFIPNTAEVAFYGMMQGMEDYLREVKKKKLKALGKEISDEKLNEILSIKPRFEKIAIKDAKLRTFITNDDDRSDMVTHVYDITYGTIRKGIDNLVVIDDSIVRGTTLKNSIIRMLDRLGPKKIIIVSSAPQIRYPDCYGIDMAKIGDLCAFKAAIALLEENNMEHIIEETYMHCKQQLELGVNEMKNYVRDLYNPFSPEQLSAKITSMLKPEDCKSDVEIIFQKIEDLHTACPQNKGDWYFTGNYPTPGGNKVVSKAFINYIQGINARAY
;
A
#
# COMPACT_ATOMS: atom_id res chain seq x y z
N ASN A 1 -38.16 20.64 9.34
CA ASN A 1 -37.08 20.49 10.32
C ASN A 1 -35.79 20.40 9.54
N GLU A 2 -34.89 21.36 9.72
CA GLU A 2 -33.53 21.29 9.17
C GLU A 2 -32.66 20.45 10.10
N VAL A 3 -31.87 19.55 9.54
CA VAL A 3 -30.92 18.70 10.26
C VAL A 3 -29.51 18.98 9.73
N VAL A 4 -28.58 19.26 10.62
CA VAL A 4 -27.16 19.41 10.28
C VAL A 4 -26.46 18.11 10.59
N VAL A 5 -25.74 17.58 9.61
CA VAL A 5 -25.00 16.34 9.72
C VAL A 5 -23.51 16.62 9.57
N VAL A 6 -22.69 16.07 10.47
CA VAL A 6 -21.23 16.18 10.44
C VAL A 6 -20.64 14.78 10.53
N ALA A 7 -19.70 14.47 9.63
CA ALA A 7 -18.99 13.20 9.62
C ALA A 7 -17.52 13.41 9.23
N SER A 8 -16.68 12.46 9.53
CA SER A 8 -15.25 12.47 9.16
C SER A 8 -15.02 12.27 7.66
N GLU A 9 -15.98 11.65 6.95
CA GLU A 9 -15.85 11.29 5.54
C GLU A 9 -17.12 11.61 4.75
N ARG A 10 -16.98 12.22 3.56
CA ARG A 10 -18.10 12.55 2.64
C ARG A 10 -18.99 11.37 2.30
N PRO A 11 -18.45 10.18 1.92
CA PRO A 11 -19.30 9.06 1.49
C PRO A 11 -20.29 8.60 2.56
N ALA A 12 -19.96 8.78 3.83
CA ALA A 12 -20.89 8.45 4.92
C ALA A 12 -22.15 9.31 4.87
N ILE A 13 -21.98 10.62 4.63
CA ILE A 13 -23.11 11.57 4.48
C ILE A 13 -23.84 11.32 3.18
N GLN A 14 -23.12 11.17 2.06
CA GLN A 14 -23.72 10.93 0.74
C GLN A 14 -24.62 9.69 0.74
N THR A 15 -24.12 8.58 1.27
CA THR A 15 -24.86 7.32 1.30
C THR A 15 -26.08 7.39 2.23
N ALA A 16 -25.94 8.01 3.40
CA ALA A 16 -27.03 8.05 4.38
C ALA A 16 -28.17 8.99 3.98
N PHE A 17 -27.88 10.08 3.28
CA PHE A 17 -28.83 11.15 2.97
C PHE A 17 -29.07 11.37 1.48
N ASN A 18 -28.45 10.57 0.60
CA ASN A 18 -28.55 10.68 -0.85
C ASN A 18 -28.19 12.09 -1.37
N LEU A 19 -27.08 12.65 -0.87
CA LEU A 19 -26.61 13.98 -1.22
C LEU A 19 -25.54 13.94 -2.33
N SER A 20 -25.49 15.00 -3.13
CA SER A 20 -24.41 15.16 -4.12
C SER A 20 -23.12 15.67 -3.46
N PHE A 21 -22.02 15.60 -4.19
CA PHE A 21 -20.73 16.12 -3.74
C PHE A 21 -20.79 17.63 -3.41
N SER A 22 -21.52 18.40 -4.20
CA SER A 22 -21.68 19.84 -4.05
C SER A 22 -22.46 20.27 -2.80
N ASP A 23 -23.25 19.36 -2.22
CA ASP A 23 -24.08 19.65 -1.05
C ASP A 23 -23.31 19.54 0.27
N ILE A 24 -22.05 19.08 0.19
CA ILE A 24 -21.21 18.82 1.37
C ILE A 24 -20.07 19.83 1.41
N THR A 25 -19.93 20.50 2.55
CA THR A 25 -18.86 21.48 2.78
C THR A 25 -17.80 20.91 3.70
N GLU A 26 -16.52 20.93 3.27
CA GLU A 26 -15.39 20.58 4.12
C GLU A 26 -15.14 21.66 5.17
N ILE A 27 -14.97 21.25 6.43
CA ILE A 27 -14.49 22.16 7.48
C ILE A 27 -12.98 22.36 7.24
N LYS A 28 -12.60 23.60 6.88
CA LYS A 28 -11.22 23.93 6.57
C LYS A 28 -10.30 23.77 7.80
N PRO A 29 -9.01 23.44 7.61
CA PRO A 29 -8.03 23.48 8.71
C PRO A 29 -8.06 24.80 9.45
N GLY A 30 -7.90 24.76 10.78
CA GLY A 30 -7.92 25.96 11.62
C GLY A 30 -9.31 26.57 11.87
N HIS A 31 -10.40 25.98 11.32
CA HIS A 31 -11.77 26.43 11.51
C HIS A 31 -12.53 25.50 12.45
N ALA A 32 -13.56 26.05 13.11
CA ALA A 32 -14.51 25.29 13.89
C ALA A 32 -15.93 25.48 13.39
N LEU A 33 -16.72 24.41 13.40
CA LEU A 33 -18.16 24.47 13.19
C LEU A 33 -18.85 24.78 14.52
N ILE A 34 -19.53 25.93 14.60
CA ILE A 34 -20.28 26.37 15.79
C ILE A 34 -21.76 26.38 15.47
N MET A 35 -22.52 25.58 16.20
CA MET A 35 -23.98 25.55 16.12
C MET A 35 -24.57 26.08 17.43
N LYS A 36 -25.37 27.16 17.35
CA LYS A 36 -26.07 27.73 18.49
C LYS A 36 -27.48 27.12 18.63
N LYS A 37 -28.02 27.11 19.84
CA LYS A 37 -29.38 26.59 20.12
C LYS A 37 -30.49 27.28 19.28
N ASN A 38 -30.25 28.49 18.80
CA ASN A 38 -31.18 29.24 17.94
C ASN A 38 -31.06 28.85 16.45
N GLY A 39 -30.32 27.82 16.09
CA GLY A 39 -30.13 27.36 14.71
C GLY A 39 -29.04 28.12 13.93
N HIS A 40 -28.42 29.13 14.52
CA HIS A 40 -27.34 29.85 13.84
C HIS A 40 -26.09 28.96 13.71
N ILE A 41 -25.57 28.81 12.48
CA ILE A 41 -24.39 28.05 12.11
C ILE A 41 -23.30 29.00 11.63
N SER A 42 -22.07 28.84 12.13
CA SER A 42 -20.92 29.60 11.67
C SER A 42 -19.67 28.74 11.64
N MET A 43 -18.72 29.07 10.77
CA MET A 43 -17.40 28.40 10.63
C MET A 43 -16.28 29.43 10.74
N PRO A 44 -16.03 30.00 11.93
CA PRO A 44 -14.94 30.95 12.12
C PRO A 44 -13.57 30.28 12.02
N CYS A 45 -12.57 31.02 11.50
CA CYS A 45 -11.18 30.66 11.64
C CYS A 45 -10.75 30.90 13.11
N ILE A 46 -10.33 29.84 13.79
CA ILE A 46 -9.86 29.89 15.19
C ILE A 46 -8.34 30.05 15.23
N LYS A 47 -7.66 29.46 14.27
CA LYS A 47 -6.21 29.52 14.13
C LYS A 47 -5.86 29.54 12.65
N GLU A 48 -4.99 30.45 12.25
CA GLU A 48 -4.50 30.51 10.88
C GLU A 48 -3.87 29.16 10.49
N PRO A 49 -4.30 28.56 9.39
CA PRO A 49 -3.76 27.29 8.95
C PRO A 49 -2.31 27.44 8.50
N VAL A 50 -1.48 26.46 8.83
CA VAL A 50 -0.14 26.31 8.25
C VAL A 50 -0.24 25.50 6.94
N GLU A 51 0.91 25.23 6.29
CA GLU A 51 0.97 24.40 5.08
C GLU A 51 0.22 23.08 5.27
N ARG A 52 -0.66 22.77 4.32
CA ARG A 52 -1.42 21.50 4.33
C ARG A 52 -0.52 20.36 3.86
N LYS A 53 -0.27 19.40 4.74
CA LYS A 53 0.44 18.15 4.44
C LYS A 53 -0.48 16.95 4.66
N SER A 54 -1.41 16.75 3.74
CA SER A 54 -2.39 15.65 3.82
C SER A 54 -1.72 14.31 3.56
N CYS A 55 -2.09 13.30 4.36
CA CYS A 55 -1.54 11.95 4.31
C CYS A 55 -1.92 11.24 3.01
N SER A 56 -0.93 10.74 2.27
CA SER A 56 -1.15 9.92 1.08
C SER A 56 -1.56 8.49 1.45
N PHE A 57 -1.13 7.95 2.59
CA PHE A 57 -1.53 6.61 3.02
C PHE A 57 -3.01 6.52 3.37
N GLU A 58 -3.60 7.60 3.84
CA GLU A 58 -5.06 7.70 4.00
C GLU A 58 -5.81 7.43 2.69
N ARG A 59 -5.29 7.93 1.58
CA ARG A 59 -5.88 7.72 0.24
C ARG A 59 -5.78 6.26 -0.21
N ILE A 60 -4.69 5.59 0.14
CA ILE A 60 -4.45 4.18 -0.22
C ILE A 60 -5.33 3.25 0.61
N TYR A 61 -5.40 3.44 1.92
CA TYR A 61 -5.92 2.45 2.85
C TYR A 61 -7.08 2.92 3.75
N PHE A 62 -6.89 3.98 4.55
CA PHE A 62 -7.82 4.32 5.62
C PHE A 62 -9.16 4.87 5.13
N SER A 63 -9.15 5.74 4.13
CA SER A 63 -10.37 6.39 3.63
C SER A 63 -11.27 5.43 2.86
N ARG A 64 -12.57 5.75 2.82
CA ARG A 64 -13.57 4.95 2.10
C ARG A 64 -13.33 5.00 0.60
N GLY A 65 -13.16 3.84 -0.03
CA GLY A 65 -12.96 3.71 -1.47
C GLY A 65 -14.17 4.09 -2.34
N SER A 66 -15.33 4.37 -1.72
CA SER A 66 -16.54 4.89 -2.40
C SER A 66 -16.52 6.42 -2.57
N ASP A 67 -15.53 7.14 -2.04
CA ASP A 67 -15.32 8.54 -2.38
C ASP A 67 -14.82 8.66 -3.82
N ALA A 68 -15.41 9.57 -4.60
CA ALA A 68 -15.13 9.69 -6.04
C ALA A 68 -13.66 10.02 -6.34
N GLU A 69 -13.03 10.90 -5.55
CA GLU A 69 -11.62 11.25 -5.72
C GLU A 69 -10.70 10.09 -5.33
N ILE A 70 -10.96 9.46 -4.17
CA ILE A 70 -10.20 8.31 -3.67
C ILE A 70 -10.31 7.13 -4.64
N TYR A 71 -11.49 6.89 -5.20
CA TYR A 71 -11.71 5.87 -6.20
C TYR A 71 -10.80 6.06 -7.43
N GLN A 72 -10.72 7.30 -7.96
CA GLN A 72 -9.86 7.60 -9.10
C GLN A 72 -8.37 7.51 -8.75
N GLU A 73 -7.97 8.00 -7.58
CA GLU A 73 -6.58 7.91 -7.10
C GLU A 73 -6.13 6.45 -6.94
N ARG A 74 -6.97 5.58 -6.35
CA ARG A 74 -6.66 4.14 -6.23
C ARG A 74 -6.59 3.46 -7.60
N LYS A 75 -7.44 3.82 -8.55
CA LYS A 75 -7.32 3.35 -9.94
C LYS A 75 -5.99 3.77 -10.56
N GLU A 76 -5.62 5.03 -10.40
CA GLU A 76 -4.37 5.55 -10.96
C GLU A 76 -3.14 4.88 -10.33
N LEU A 77 -3.14 4.61 -9.02
CA LEU A 77 -2.09 3.81 -8.36
C LEU A 77 -1.92 2.46 -9.04
N GLY A 78 -3.00 1.73 -9.27
CA GLY A 78 -2.96 0.45 -9.97
C GLY A 78 -2.46 0.56 -11.40
N ARG A 79 -2.89 1.57 -12.14
CA ARG A 79 -2.45 1.82 -13.53
C ARG A 79 -0.95 2.09 -13.62
N LEU A 80 -0.40 2.87 -12.70
CA LEU A 80 1.01 3.22 -12.67
C LEU A 80 1.91 2.03 -12.35
N LEU A 81 1.45 1.07 -11.54
CA LEU A 81 2.17 -0.16 -11.21
C LEU A 81 2.46 -1.04 -12.43
N CYS A 82 1.71 -0.91 -13.52
CA CYS A 82 1.94 -1.69 -14.74
C CYS A 82 3.38 -1.56 -15.26
N LYS A 83 4.02 -0.40 -15.10
CA LYS A 83 5.41 -0.16 -15.51
C LYS A 83 6.41 -1.09 -14.80
N SER A 84 6.13 -1.42 -13.53
CA SER A 84 6.99 -2.30 -12.73
C SER A 84 6.60 -3.77 -12.88
N ILE A 85 5.32 -4.07 -13.12
CA ILE A 85 4.82 -5.43 -13.27
C ILE A 85 5.24 -6.04 -14.61
N LEU A 86 5.16 -5.28 -15.70
CA LEU A 86 5.46 -5.80 -17.06
C LEU A 86 6.86 -6.44 -17.17
N PRO A 87 7.95 -5.81 -16.70
CA PRO A 87 9.26 -6.45 -16.68
C PRO A 87 9.32 -7.70 -15.80
N ALA A 88 8.64 -7.70 -14.67
CA ALA A 88 8.64 -8.82 -13.73
C ALA A 88 7.98 -10.10 -14.28
N VAL A 89 7.15 -9.96 -15.32
CA VAL A 89 6.52 -11.07 -16.06
C VAL A 89 7.11 -11.22 -17.48
N ASP A 90 8.30 -10.68 -17.75
CA ASP A 90 8.96 -10.71 -19.06
C ASP A 90 8.06 -10.20 -20.21
N ASN A 91 7.11 -9.31 -19.92
CA ASN A 91 6.04 -8.84 -20.82
C ASN A 91 5.14 -9.97 -21.37
N ASP A 92 5.16 -11.14 -20.77
CA ASP A 92 4.36 -12.30 -21.18
C ASP A 92 2.96 -12.27 -20.55
N LEU A 93 2.05 -11.51 -21.13
CA LEU A 93 0.67 -11.42 -20.67
C LEU A 93 -0.18 -12.65 -20.99
N ARG A 94 0.26 -13.53 -21.92
CA ARG A 94 -0.45 -14.79 -22.25
C ARG A 94 -0.33 -15.82 -21.14
N ASN A 95 0.84 -15.88 -20.50
CA ASN A 95 1.14 -16.80 -19.42
C ASN A 95 1.14 -16.07 -18.05
N THR A 96 0.36 -15.01 -17.93
CA THR A 96 0.21 -14.27 -16.67
C THR A 96 -1.26 -14.14 -16.31
N VAL A 97 -1.59 -14.48 -15.07
CA VAL A 97 -2.91 -14.25 -14.45
C VAL A 97 -2.78 -13.12 -13.44
N PHE A 98 -3.71 -12.19 -13.49
CA PHE A 98 -3.77 -11.03 -12.61
C PHE A 98 -4.95 -11.17 -11.66
N SER A 99 -4.72 -10.89 -10.38
CA SER A 99 -5.70 -10.98 -9.30
C SER A 99 -5.45 -9.91 -8.23
N PHE A 100 -6.24 -9.94 -7.16
CA PHE A 100 -6.09 -9.03 -6.03
C PHE A 100 -6.45 -9.71 -4.71
N ILE A 101 -5.97 -9.14 -3.61
CA ILE A 101 -6.37 -9.51 -2.26
C ILE A 101 -7.58 -8.66 -1.86
N PRO A 102 -8.75 -9.27 -1.59
CA PRO A 102 -9.92 -8.52 -1.16
C PRO A 102 -9.71 -7.90 0.24
N ASN A 103 -10.27 -6.69 0.55
CA ASN A 103 -11.22 -5.95 -0.31
C ASN A 103 -10.61 -4.64 -0.82
N THR A 104 -9.69 -4.00 -0.07
CA THR A 104 -9.22 -2.63 -0.31
C THR A 104 -8.47 -2.48 -1.63
N ALA A 105 -7.73 -3.52 -2.05
CA ALA A 105 -6.97 -3.54 -3.29
C ALA A 105 -7.81 -3.62 -4.57
N GLU A 106 -9.12 -3.89 -4.48
CA GLU A 106 -9.98 -4.12 -5.65
C GLU A 106 -9.99 -2.94 -6.63
N VAL A 107 -10.06 -1.72 -6.11
CA VAL A 107 -10.09 -0.52 -6.97
C VAL A 107 -8.75 -0.31 -7.70
N ALA A 108 -7.63 -0.55 -7.02
CA ALA A 108 -6.31 -0.51 -7.65
C ALA A 108 -6.16 -1.62 -8.71
N PHE A 109 -6.75 -2.79 -8.48
CA PHE A 109 -6.81 -3.86 -9.46
C PHE A 109 -7.53 -3.42 -10.74
N TYR A 110 -8.66 -2.73 -10.66
CA TYR A 110 -9.33 -2.18 -11.86
C TYR A 110 -8.43 -1.20 -12.63
N GLY A 111 -7.65 -0.39 -11.93
CA GLY A 111 -6.67 0.48 -12.55
C GLY A 111 -5.54 -0.30 -13.25
N MET A 112 -5.02 -1.35 -12.62
CA MET A 112 -4.04 -2.25 -13.22
C MET A 112 -4.59 -2.94 -14.48
N MET A 113 -5.83 -3.44 -14.43
CA MET A 113 -6.50 -4.01 -15.61
C MET A 113 -6.50 -3.02 -16.79
N GLN A 114 -6.93 -1.79 -16.54
CA GLN A 114 -6.96 -0.74 -17.55
C GLN A 114 -5.56 -0.46 -18.11
N GLY A 115 -4.54 -0.36 -17.26
CA GLY A 115 -3.16 -0.13 -17.69
C GLY A 115 -2.59 -1.28 -18.53
N MET A 116 -2.92 -2.54 -18.21
CA MET A 116 -2.52 -3.70 -18.99
C MET A 116 -3.22 -3.75 -20.36
N GLU A 117 -4.48 -3.37 -20.43
CA GLU A 117 -5.23 -3.26 -21.68
C GLU A 117 -4.67 -2.14 -22.58
N ASP A 118 -4.33 -0.99 -22.00
CA ASP A 118 -3.71 0.13 -22.72
C ASP A 118 -2.33 -0.28 -23.29
N TYR A 119 -1.51 -0.96 -22.49
CA TYR A 119 -0.24 -1.51 -22.96
C TYR A 119 -0.43 -2.48 -24.12
N LEU A 120 -1.35 -3.43 -23.98
CA LEU A 120 -1.64 -4.40 -25.06
C LEU A 120 -2.15 -3.73 -26.33
N ARG A 121 -2.94 -2.69 -26.22
CA ARG A 121 -3.40 -1.91 -27.36
C ARG A 121 -2.22 -1.36 -28.16
N GLU A 122 -1.24 -0.81 -27.48
CA GLU A 122 -0.02 -0.30 -28.15
C GLU A 122 0.84 -1.43 -28.75
N VAL A 123 0.97 -2.56 -28.04
CA VAL A 123 1.67 -3.74 -28.58
C VAL A 123 0.97 -4.27 -29.83
N LYS A 124 -0.36 -4.37 -29.83
CA LYS A 124 -1.15 -4.80 -31.00
C LYS A 124 -0.97 -3.84 -32.18
N LYS A 125 -1.06 -2.54 -31.93
CA LYS A 125 -0.82 -1.50 -32.97
C LYS A 125 0.57 -1.65 -33.60
N LYS A 126 1.62 -1.84 -32.79
CA LYS A 126 2.99 -2.04 -33.29
C LYS A 126 3.09 -3.30 -34.16
N LYS A 127 2.53 -4.43 -33.70
CA LYS A 127 2.51 -5.69 -34.45
C LYS A 127 1.78 -5.56 -35.78
N LEU A 128 0.60 -4.93 -35.78
CA LEU A 128 -0.19 -4.72 -37.01
C LEU A 128 0.53 -3.81 -38.01
N LYS A 129 1.15 -2.72 -37.53
CA LYS A 129 1.95 -1.84 -38.41
C LYS A 129 3.16 -2.53 -39.04
N ALA A 130 3.81 -3.45 -38.28
CA ALA A 130 4.97 -4.18 -38.76
C ALA A 130 4.62 -5.22 -39.85
N LEU A 131 3.37 -5.68 -39.90
CA LEU A 131 2.92 -6.67 -40.90
C LEU A 131 2.48 -6.05 -42.24
N GLY A 132 2.37 -4.72 -42.32
CA GLY A 132 1.99 -4.03 -43.56
C GLY A 132 0.53 -4.17 -43.96
N LYS A 133 0.24 -4.03 -45.27
CA LYS A 133 -1.15 -4.00 -45.77
C LYS A 133 -1.75 -5.38 -46.08
N GLU A 134 -0.93 -6.40 -46.27
CA GLU A 134 -1.36 -7.77 -46.63
C GLU A 134 -1.32 -8.68 -45.40
N ILE A 135 -2.27 -8.50 -44.50
CA ILE A 135 -2.41 -9.34 -43.28
C ILE A 135 -3.52 -10.36 -43.57
N SER A 136 -3.24 -11.65 -43.40
CA SER A 136 -4.29 -12.67 -43.41
C SER A 136 -5.23 -12.53 -42.21
N ASP A 137 -6.50 -12.89 -42.41
CA ASP A 137 -7.51 -12.86 -41.32
C ASP A 137 -7.09 -13.71 -40.11
N GLU A 138 -6.41 -14.83 -40.33
CA GLU A 138 -5.90 -15.68 -39.27
C GLU A 138 -4.86 -14.93 -38.41
N LYS A 139 -3.90 -14.23 -39.06
CA LYS A 139 -2.86 -13.48 -38.36
C LYS A 139 -3.43 -12.26 -37.63
N LEU A 140 -4.40 -11.61 -38.27
CA LEU A 140 -5.14 -10.51 -37.66
C LEU A 140 -5.89 -10.97 -36.37
N ASN A 141 -6.61 -12.08 -36.48
CA ASN A 141 -7.33 -12.67 -35.35
C ASN A 141 -6.38 -13.16 -34.24
N GLU A 142 -5.22 -13.74 -34.58
CA GLU A 142 -4.20 -14.11 -33.60
C GLU A 142 -3.76 -12.90 -32.77
N ILE A 143 -3.45 -11.77 -33.41
CA ILE A 143 -3.02 -10.55 -32.71
C ILE A 143 -4.15 -9.94 -31.88
N LEU A 144 -5.35 -9.85 -32.44
CA LEU A 144 -6.50 -9.24 -31.76
C LEU A 144 -6.98 -10.09 -30.58
N SER A 145 -6.84 -11.41 -30.63
CA SER A 145 -7.27 -12.32 -29.56
C SER A 145 -6.37 -12.26 -28.30
N ILE A 146 -5.18 -11.63 -28.38
CA ILE A 146 -4.32 -11.47 -27.20
C ILE A 146 -5.05 -10.60 -26.17
N LYS A 147 -5.27 -11.11 -24.97
CA LYS A 147 -5.86 -10.38 -23.84
C LYS A 147 -5.20 -10.77 -22.54
N PRO A 148 -5.14 -9.89 -21.55
CA PRO A 148 -4.70 -10.25 -20.23
C PRO A 148 -5.72 -11.22 -19.59
N ARG A 149 -5.26 -12.03 -18.67
CA ARG A 149 -6.11 -12.96 -17.92
C ARG A 149 -6.35 -12.39 -16.53
N PHE A 150 -7.55 -11.88 -16.30
CA PHE A 150 -7.97 -11.33 -15.01
C PHE A 150 -8.90 -12.31 -14.33
N GLU A 151 -8.51 -12.78 -13.14
CA GLU A 151 -9.22 -13.81 -12.40
C GLU A 151 -9.36 -13.42 -10.92
N LYS A 152 -10.48 -13.76 -10.32
CA LYS A 152 -10.67 -13.63 -8.88
C LYS A 152 -10.14 -14.88 -8.19
N ILE A 153 -8.87 -14.87 -7.80
CA ILE A 153 -8.20 -16.01 -7.17
C ILE A 153 -8.51 -16.08 -5.69
N ALA A 154 -8.31 -14.99 -4.94
CA ALA A 154 -8.61 -14.96 -3.51
C ALA A 154 -10.01 -14.44 -3.26
N ILE A 155 -10.79 -15.16 -2.46
CA ILE A 155 -12.15 -14.80 -2.05
C ILE A 155 -12.16 -14.76 -0.53
N LYS A 156 -12.46 -13.58 0.04
CA LYS A 156 -12.58 -13.45 1.49
C LYS A 156 -13.94 -13.94 1.94
N ASP A 157 -13.97 -14.93 2.84
CA ASP A 157 -15.23 -15.38 3.44
C ASP A 157 -15.79 -14.31 4.38
N ALA A 158 -16.93 -13.73 4.00
CA ALA A 158 -17.62 -12.71 4.78
C ALA A 158 -18.18 -13.23 6.13
N LYS A 159 -18.26 -14.53 6.32
CA LYS A 159 -18.82 -15.17 7.54
C LYS A 159 -17.80 -15.27 8.67
N LEU A 160 -16.50 -15.32 8.36
CA LEU A 160 -15.44 -15.36 9.36
C LEU A 160 -15.07 -13.94 9.82
N ARG A 161 -15.57 -13.55 11.01
CA ARG A 161 -15.24 -12.30 11.67
C ARG A 161 -14.08 -12.52 12.63
N THR A 162 -12.87 -12.15 12.20
CA THR A 162 -11.60 -12.38 12.93
C THR A 162 -11.41 -11.54 14.21
N PHE A 163 -12.34 -10.65 14.57
CA PHE A 163 -12.20 -9.80 15.77
C PHE A 163 -12.85 -10.35 17.04
N ILE A 164 -13.31 -11.59 17.01
CA ILE A 164 -13.98 -12.22 18.18
C ILE A 164 -13.06 -13.22 18.89
N THR A 165 -11.82 -13.42 18.44
CA THR A 165 -10.89 -14.40 18.99
C THR A 165 -9.64 -13.77 19.61
N ASN A 166 -9.11 -14.44 20.66
CA ASN A 166 -7.86 -14.07 21.32
C ASN A 166 -6.65 -14.15 20.36
N ASP A 167 -5.58 -13.39 20.66
CA ASP A 167 -4.41 -13.24 19.79
C ASP A 167 -3.68 -14.55 19.46
N ASP A 168 -3.78 -15.58 20.30
CA ASP A 168 -3.15 -16.90 20.10
C ASP A 168 -3.88 -17.76 19.05
N ASP A 169 -5.19 -17.59 18.88
CA ASP A 169 -6.00 -18.32 17.88
C ASP A 169 -6.01 -17.66 16.49
N ARG A 170 -5.44 -16.47 16.37
CA ARG A 170 -5.41 -15.70 15.11
C ARG A 170 -4.60 -16.38 14.00
N SER A 171 -3.52 -17.10 14.33
CA SER A 171 -2.64 -17.72 13.33
C SER A 171 -3.34 -18.82 12.55
N ASP A 172 -4.15 -19.65 13.22
CA ASP A 172 -4.89 -20.75 12.60
C ASP A 172 -6.15 -20.26 11.87
N MET A 173 -6.81 -19.21 12.38
CA MET A 173 -7.98 -18.62 11.71
C MET A 173 -7.62 -17.86 10.42
N VAL A 174 -6.43 -17.25 10.32
CA VAL A 174 -5.99 -16.56 9.11
C VAL A 174 -5.89 -17.51 7.91
N THR A 175 -5.59 -18.80 8.14
CA THR A 175 -5.57 -19.83 7.09
C THR A 175 -6.95 -20.12 6.49
N HIS A 176 -8.03 -19.78 7.18
CA HIS A 176 -9.41 -20.05 6.76
C HIS A 176 -10.18 -18.78 6.33
N VAL A 177 -9.53 -17.61 6.35
CA VAL A 177 -10.18 -16.33 5.97
C VAL A 177 -10.36 -16.20 4.47
N TYR A 178 -9.52 -16.88 3.68
CA TYR A 178 -9.55 -16.79 2.23
C TYR A 178 -9.77 -18.17 1.60
N ASP A 179 -10.75 -18.24 0.70
CA ASP A 179 -10.87 -19.33 -0.25
C ASP A 179 -10.10 -19.01 -1.53
N ILE A 180 -9.72 -20.05 -2.28
CA ILE A 180 -9.04 -19.89 -3.57
C ILE A 180 -9.80 -20.57 -4.71
N THR A 181 -9.79 -19.92 -5.87
CA THR A 181 -10.38 -20.45 -7.09
C THR A 181 -9.37 -21.36 -7.79
N TYR A 182 -9.62 -22.67 -7.75
CA TYR A 182 -8.81 -23.67 -8.45
C TYR A 182 -9.13 -23.73 -9.94
N GLY A 183 -8.18 -24.23 -10.74
CA GLY A 183 -8.35 -24.48 -12.18
C GLY A 183 -8.11 -23.28 -13.08
N THR A 184 -7.80 -22.11 -12.53
CA THR A 184 -7.53 -20.89 -13.29
C THR A 184 -6.05 -20.73 -13.66
N ILE A 185 -5.14 -21.43 -12.98
CA ILE A 185 -3.69 -21.37 -13.15
C ILE A 185 -3.19 -22.66 -13.82
N ARG A 186 -2.38 -22.52 -14.88
CA ARG A 186 -1.65 -23.63 -15.48
C ARG A 186 -0.35 -23.85 -14.71
N LYS A 187 -0.28 -24.98 -14.01
CA LYS A 187 0.83 -25.32 -13.10
C LYS A 187 2.19 -25.29 -13.82
N GLY A 188 3.17 -24.63 -13.23
CA GLY A 188 4.53 -24.51 -13.74
C GLY A 188 4.69 -23.64 -14.98
N ILE A 189 3.60 -23.07 -15.52
CA ILE A 189 3.60 -22.26 -16.73
C ILE A 189 3.24 -20.81 -16.41
N ASP A 190 2.12 -20.58 -15.73
CA ASP A 190 1.59 -19.25 -15.52
C ASP A 190 2.33 -18.52 -14.40
N ASN A 191 2.60 -17.25 -14.62
CA ASN A 191 2.88 -16.29 -13.55
C ASN A 191 1.56 -15.86 -12.91
N LEU A 192 1.57 -15.63 -11.61
CA LEU A 192 0.42 -15.12 -10.85
C LEU A 192 0.79 -13.78 -10.22
N VAL A 193 0.18 -12.71 -10.70
CA VAL A 193 0.32 -11.34 -10.17
C VAL A 193 -0.87 -11.05 -9.28
N VAL A 194 -0.61 -10.68 -8.02
CA VAL A 194 -1.67 -10.39 -7.05
C VAL A 194 -1.40 -9.04 -6.41
N ILE A 195 -2.31 -8.07 -6.64
CA ILE A 195 -2.21 -6.74 -6.04
C ILE A 195 -2.82 -6.73 -4.64
N ASP A 196 -2.11 -6.06 -3.71
CA ASP A 196 -2.57 -5.74 -2.36
C ASP A 196 -2.52 -4.23 -2.14
N ASP A 197 -3.22 -3.71 -1.15
CA ASP A 197 -3.21 -2.28 -0.83
C ASP A 197 -1.88 -1.85 -0.20
N SER A 198 -1.39 -2.61 0.77
CA SER A 198 -0.15 -2.31 1.47
C SER A 198 0.44 -3.53 2.17
N ILE A 199 1.77 -3.56 2.32
CA ILE A 199 2.48 -4.58 3.08
C ILE A 199 3.16 -3.91 4.27
N VAL A 200 2.65 -4.17 5.47
CA VAL A 200 3.15 -3.58 6.73
C VAL A 200 4.07 -4.57 7.45
N ARG A 201 3.50 -5.59 8.08
CA ARG A 201 4.23 -6.60 8.86
C ARG A 201 4.65 -7.79 8.01
N GLY A 202 3.90 -8.09 6.96
CA GLY A 202 4.11 -9.23 6.09
C GLY A 202 3.71 -10.59 6.68
N THR A 203 3.26 -10.66 7.93
CA THR A 203 2.96 -11.92 8.64
C THR A 203 1.84 -12.69 7.94
N THR A 204 0.72 -12.04 7.63
CA THR A 204 -0.40 -12.64 6.89
C THR A 204 0.04 -13.07 5.49
N LEU A 205 0.88 -12.28 4.84
CA LEU A 205 1.41 -12.59 3.52
C LEU A 205 2.25 -13.86 3.55
N LYS A 206 3.20 -13.97 4.48
CA LYS A 206 4.09 -15.14 4.65
C LYS A 206 3.32 -16.38 5.08
N ASN A 207 2.53 -16.28 6.14
CA ASN A 207 1.96 -17.44 6.80
C ASN A 207 0.72 -17.99 6.10
N SER A 208 -0.01 -17.17 5.34
CA SER A 208 -1.28 -17.53 4.72
C SER A 208 -1.26 -17.33 3.20
N ILE A 209 -1.15 -16.08 2.73
CA ILE A 209 -1.43 -15.73 1.33
C ILE A 209 -0.47 -16.43 0.37
N ILE A 210 0.85 -16.31 0.55
CA ILE A 210 1.83 -16.93 -0.35
C ILE A 210 1.67 -18.45 -0.36
N ARG A 211 1.50 -19.08 0.81
CA ARG A 211 1.31 -20.54 0.92
C ARG A 211 0.04 -21.00 0.20
N MET A 212 -1.04 -20.24 0.32
CA MET A 212 -2.31 -20.50 -0.33
C MET A 212 -2.18 -20.39 -1.86
N LEU A 213 -1.53 -19.34 -2.36
CA LEU A 213 -1.30 -19.12 -3.79
C LEU A 213 -0.34 -20.18 -4.38
N ASP A 214 0.67 -20.63 -3.63
CA ASP A 214 1.61 -21.68 -4.05
C ASP A 214 0.93 -23.02 -4.29
N ARG A 215 -0.18 -23.33 -3.60
CA ARG A 215 -0.99 -24.54 -3.84
C ARG A 215 -1.56 -24.62 -5.26
N LEU A 216 -1.75 -23.47 -5.93
CA LEU A 216 -2.16 -23.42 -7.33
C LEU A 216 -1.05 -23.84 -8.29
N GLY A 217 0.21 -23.85 -7.83
CA GLY A 217 1.40 -24.24 -8.57
C GLY A 217 1.81 -23.28 -9.69
N PRO A 218 1.73 -21.96 -9.53
CA PRO A 218 2.24 -21.04 -10.55
C PRO A 218 3.76 -21.17 -10.70
N LYS A 219 4.30 -20.78 -11.84
CA LYS A 219 5.75 -20.66 -12.05
C LYS A 219 6.34 -19.62 -11.11
N LYS A 220 5.68 -18.47 -11.02
CA LYS A 220 6.11 -17.33 -10.20
C LYS A 220 4.90 -16.64 -9.57
N ILE A 221 5.01 -16.24 -8.31
CA ILE A 221 4.05 -15.41 -7.58
C ILE A 221 4.64 -14.01 -7.46
N ILE A 222 3.92 -13.02 -7.94
CA ILE A 222 4.32 -11.61 -7.86
C ILE A 222 3.28 -10.89 -7.01
N ILE A 223 3.66 -10.51 -5.80
CA ILE A 223 2.82 -9.69 -4.92
C ILE A 223 3.13 -8.23 -5.20
N VAL A 224 2.11 -7.44 -5.44
CA VAL A 224 2.25 -6.04 -5.82
C VAL A 224 1.53 -5.18 -4.79
N SER A 225 2.26 -4.32 -4.11
CA SER A 225 1.69 -3.35 -3.17
C SER A 225 1.35 -2.03 -3.87
N SER A 226 0.12 -1.55 -3.75
CA SER A 226 -0.25 -0.22 -4.25
C SER A 226 0.28 0.92 -3.38
N ALA A 227 0.82 0.60 -2.20
CA ALA A 227 1.61 1.51 -1.37
C ALA A 227 3.12 1.32 -1.58
N PRO A 228 3.94 2.37 -1.43
CA PRO A 228 5.38 2.22 -1.23
C PRO A 228 5.71 1.43 0.04
N GLN A 229 6.99 1.08 0.22
CA GLN A 229 7.48 0.42 1.43
C GLN A 229 7.18 1.25 2.67
N ILE A 230 6.42 0.72 3.62
CA ILE A 230 6.16 1.39 4.91
C ILE A 230 7.38 1.18 5.79
N ARG A 231 8.18 2.26 5.92
CA ARG A 231 9.50 2.26 6.58
C ARG A 231 9.46 2.86 7.99
N TYR A 232 8.47 3.73 8.25
CA TYR A 232 8.43 4.54 9.47
C TYR A 232 7.10 4.36 10.19
N PRO A 233 7.12 4.44 11.54
CA PRO A 233 5.92 4.22 12.34
C PRO A 233 4.91 5.37 12.22
N ASP A 234 3.67 5.06 12.57
CA ASP A 234 2.62 6.06 12.76
C ASP A 234 2.96 7.02 13.90
N CYS A 235 2.58 8.29 13.74
CA CYS A 235 2.75 9.34 14.74
C CYS A 235 1.42 9.92 15.27
N TYR A 236 0.29 9.38 14.83
CA TYR A 236 -1.04 9.87 15.18
C TYR A 236 -1.84 8.92 16.09
N GLY A 237 -1.30 7.76 16.43
CA GLY A 237 -1.92 6.83 17.37
C GLY A 237 -2.90 5.83 16.74
N ILE A 238 -2.90 5.67 15.42
CA ILE A 238 -3.83 4.78 14.72
C ILE A 238 -3.36 3.32 14.81
N ASP A 239 -2.33 2.96 14.03
CA ASP A 239 -1.72 1.61 13.98
C ASP A 239 -0.24 1.76 13.61
N MET A 240 0.49 0.67 13.45
CA MET A 240 1.90 0.69 13.01
C MET A 240 2.82 1.50 13.95
N ALA A 241 2.51 1.49 15.25
CA ALA A 241 3.22 2.31 16.25
C ALA A 241 4.62 1.80 16.60
N LYS A 242 4.90 0.52 16.32
CA LYS A 242 6.18 -0.14 16.66
C LYS A 242 6.98 -0.32 15.38
N ILE A 243 8.12 0.34 15.30
CA ILE A 243 8.98 0.26 14.11
C ILE A 243 9.49 -1.17 13.86
N GLY A 244 9.76 -1.93 14.91
CA GLY A 244 10.18 -3.32 14.84
C GLY A 244 9.16 -4.29 14.24
N ASP A 245 7.88 -3.89 14.08
CA ASP A 245 6.86 -4.69 13.41
C ASP A 245 6.92 -4.55 11.89
N LEU A 246 7.51 -3.46 11.38
CA LEU A 246 7.54 -3.15 9.95
C LEU A 246 8.51 -4.06 9.19
N CYS A 247 8.03 -4.77 8.15
CA CYS A 247 8.88 -5.66 7.36
C CYS A 247 10.02 -4.91 6.65
N ALA A 248 9.80 -3.68 6.21
CA ALA A 248 10.82 -2.85 5.58
C ALA A 248 11.92 -2.45 6.57
N PHE A 249 11.56 -2.18 7.84
CA PHE A 249 12.54 -1.91 8.88
C PHE A 249 13.39 -3.15 9.20
N LYS A 250 12.74 -4.30 9.39
CA LYS A 250 13.44 -5.57 9.60
C LYS A 250 14.40 -5.89 8.45
N ALA A 251 14.00 -5.63 7.22
CA ALA A 251 14.84 -5.83 6.04
C ALA A 251 16.05 -4.89 6.04
N ALA A 252 15.89 -3.62 6.44
CA ALA A 252 17.01 -2.68 6.54
C ALA A 252 18.03 -3.11 7.61
N ILE A 253 17.54 -3.49 8.81
CA ILE A 253 18.43 -4.00 9.87
C ILE A 253 19.19 -5.25 9.39
N ALA A 254 18.49 -6.23 8.81
CA ALA A 254 19.14 -7.45 8.31
C ALA A 254 20.17 -7.17 7.20
N LEU A 255 19.90 -6.21 6.31
CA LEU A 255 20.87 -5.80 5.29
C LEU A 255 22.10 -5.09 5.90
N LEU A 256 21.93 -4.27 6.93
CA LEU A 256 23.05 -3.63 7.63
C LEU A 256 23.95 -4.69 8.28
N GLU A 257 23.38 -5.69 8.96
CA GLU A 257 24.10 -6.80 9.58
C GLU A 257 24.83 -7.66 8.53
N GLU A 258 24.17 -8.03 7.43
CA GLU A 258 24.74 -8.83 6.34
C GLU A 258 25.90 -8.13 5.62
N ASN A 259 25.94 -6.81 5.64
CA ASN A 259 26.97 -6.01 4.98
C ASN A 259 28.02 -5.46 5.98
N ASN A 260 28.03 -5.91 7.24
CA ASN A 260 28.92 -5.44 8.32
C ASN A 260 28.85 -3.91 8.53
N MET A 261 27.61 -3.37 8.52
CA MET A 261 27.31 -1.94 8.68
C MET A 261 26.58 -1.65 10.00
N GLU A 262 26.76 -2.48 11.03
CA GLU A 262 26.09 -2.36 12.34
C GLU A 262 26.43 -1.03 13.04
N HIS A 263 27.58 -0.43 12.74
CA HIS A 263 27.96 0.89 13.24
C HIS A 263 26.91 1.96 12.92
N ILE A 264 26.19 1.85 11.78
CA ILE A 264 25.10 2.78 11.41
C ILE A 264 23.93 2.65 12.40
N ILE A 265 23.64 1.44 12.90
CA ILE A 265 22.58 1.21 13.89
C ILE A 265 22.97 1.90 15.21
N GLU A 266 24.23 1.75 15.65
CA GLU A 266 24.75 2.35 16.88
C GLU A 266 24.77 3.88 16.79
N GLU A 267 25.29 4.45 15.69
CA GLU A 267 25.33 5.89 15.45
C GLU A 267 23.90 6.48 15.41
N THR A 268 22.98 5.83 14.70
CA THR A 268 21.56 6.23 14.65
C THR A 268 20.94 6.22 16.05
N TYR A 269 21.24 5.20 16.86
CA TYR A 269 20.75 5.12 18.23
C TYR A 269 21.26 6.28 19.11
N MET A 270 22.57 6.60 19.01
CA MET A 270 23.15 7.72 19.74
C MET A 270 22.54 9.07 19.31
N HIS A 271 22.38 9.29 18.01
CA HIS A 271 21.71 10.47 17.47
C HIS A 271 20.26 10.58 17.95
N CYS A 272 19.48 9.49 17.92
CA CYS A 272 18.12 9.48 18.42
C CYS A 272 18.04 9.83 19.92
N LYS A 273 18.97 9.34 20.74
CA LYS A 273 19.04 9.70 22.18
C LYS A 273 19.33 11.19 22.37
N GLN A 274 20.31 11.72 21.67
CA GLN A 274 20.65 13.15 21.73
C GLN A 274 19.46 14.03 21.29
N GLN A 275 18.70 13.60 20.27
CA GLN A 275 17.53 14.34 19.80
C GLN A 275 16.44 14.48 20.88
N LEU A 276 16.28 13.51 21.78
CA LEU A 276 15.29 13.60 22.86
C LEU A 276 15.59 14.68 23.90
N GLU A 277 16.83 15.16 23.96
CA GLU A 277 17.30 16.23 24.85
C GLU A 277 17.07 17.62 24.23
N LEU A 278 16.79 17.69 22.92
CA LEU A 278 16.55 18.94 22.19
C LEU A 278 15.11 19.44 22.35
N GLY A 279 14.90 20.71 22.04
CA GLY A 279 13.56 21.26 21.84
C GLY A 279 12.83 20.55 20.67
N VAL A 280 11.53 20.31 20.82
CA VAL A 280 10.76 19.53 19.83
C VAL A 280 10.90 20.05 18.41
N ASN A 281 11.03 21.39 18.24
CA ASN A 281 11.16 22.01 16.92
C ASN A 281 12.54 21.82 16.25
N GLU A 282 13.53 21.36 16.98
CA GLU A 282 14.90 21.13 16.48
C GLU A 282 15.14 19.68 16.07
N MET A 283 14.19 18.80 16.38
CA MET A 283 14.29 17.35 16.14
C MET A 283 14.29 17.00 14.66
N LYS A 284 15.24 16.13 14.27
CA LYS A 284 15.35 15.54 12.94
C LYS A 284 15.13 14.03 13.00
N ASN A 285 14.78 13.43 11.88
CA ASN A 285 14.61 11.99 11.76
C ASN A 285 15.91 11.31 11.32
N TYR A 286 16.75 10.88 12.27
CA TYR A 286 17.98 10.12 12.02
C TYR A 286 17.72 8.65 11.67
N VAL A 287 16.54 8.10 11.94
CA VAL A 287 16.19 6.71 11.56
C VAL A 287 16.22 6.51 10.04
N ARG A 288 16.21 7.59 9.27
CA ARG A 288 16.43 7.54 7.81
C ARG A 288 17.81 6.97 7.43
N ASP A 289 18.82 7.17 8.26
CA ASP A 289 20.19 6.74 7.98
C ASP A 289 20.31 5.22 7.86
N LEU A 290 19.42 4.46 8.52
CA LEU A 290 19.34 3.00 8.39
C LEU A 290 18.99 2.53 6.96
N TYR A 291 18.32 3.37 6.17
CA TYR A 291 17.88 3.03 4.81
C TYR A 291 18.80 3.60 3.72
N ASN A 292 19.60 4.63 4.04
CA ASN A 292 20.42 5.36 3.08
C ASN A 292 21.40 4.47 2.28
N PRO A 293 22.01 3.40 2.85
CA PRO A 293 22.91 2.55 2.10
C PRO A 293 22.25 1.71 1.00
N PHE A 294 20.91 1.57 1.02
CA PHE A 294 20.21 0.60 0.18
C PHE A 294 19.21 1.25 -0.76
N SER A 295 19.18 0.75 -2.00
CA SER A 295 18.13 1.12 -2.93
C SER A 295 16.76 0.52 -2.53
N PRO A 296 15.63 1.11 -3.01
CA PRO A 296 14.32 0.52 -2.81
C PRO A 296 14.22 -0.93 -3.34
N GLU A 297 14.92 -1.25 -4.42
CA GLU A 297 14.95 -2.58 -5.03
C GLU A 297 15.68 -3.58 -4.14
N GLN A 298 16.81 -3.20 -3.53
CA GLN A 298 17.53 -4.04 -2.55
C GLN A 298 16.68 -4.35 -1.32
N LEU A 299 15.99 -3.34 -0.80
CA LEU A 299 15.03 -3.53 0.30
C LEU A 299 13.88 -4.45 -0.11
N SER A 300 13.31 -4.28 -1.31
CA SER A 300 12.23 -5.16 -1.82
C SER A 300 12.70 -6.60 -1.97
N ALA A 301 13.90 -6.82 -2.48
CA ALA A 301 14.50 -8.15 -2.61
C ALA A 301 14.71 -8.81 -1.23
N LYS A 302 15.18 -8.03 -0.25
CA LYS A 302 15.34 -8.53 1.13
C LYS A 302 14.00 -8.85 1.78
N ILE A 303 13.01 -7.97 1.66
CA ILE A 303 11.63 -8.23 2.13
C ILE A 303 11.10 -9.52 1.49
N THR A 304 11.30 -9.70 0.19
CA THR A 304 10.87 -10.91 -0.54
C THR A 304 11.50 -12.17 0.07
N SER A 305 12.82 -12.17 0.29
CA SER A 305 13.52 -13.33 0.87
C SER A 305 13.03 -13.65 2.28
N MET A 306 12.73 -12.64 3.10
CA MET A 306 12.22 -12.82 4.47
C MET A 306 10.77 -13.31 4.52
N LEU A 307 9.96 -12.93 3.53
CA LEU A 307 8.53 -13.26 3.48
C LEU A 307 8.23 -14.52 2.66
N LYS A 308 9.16 -14.99 1.83
CA LYS A 308 9.01 -16.28 1.13
C LYS A 308 9.03 -17.42 2.15
N PRO A 309 7.98 -18.25 2.24
CA PRO A 309 8.00 -19.45 3.08
C PRO A 309 9.05 -20.45 2.57
N GLU A 310 9.71 -21.18 3.48
CA GLU A 310 10.73 -22.17 3.13
C GLU A 310 10.18 -23.33 2.28
N ASP A 311 8.93 -23.69 2.49
CA ASP A 311 8.20 -24.74 1.78
C ASP A 311 7.56 -24.28 0.46
N CYS A 312 7.67 -22.99 0.11
CA CYS A 312 7.14 -22.42 -1.14
C CYS A 312 7.94 -22.89 -2.35
N LYS A 313 7.26 -23.52 -3.31
CA LYS A 313 7.86 -24.10 -4.53
C LYS A 313 7.96 -23.08 -5.66
N SER A 314 7.05 -22.12 -5.72
CA SER A 314 7.03 -21.08 -6.72
C SER A 314 8.14 -20.05 -6.46
N ASP A 315 8.64 -19.40 -7.51
CA ASP A 315 9.40 -18.19 -7.32
C ASP A 315 8.50 -17.09 -6.77
N VAL A 316 9.04 -16.25 -5.88
CA VAL A 316 8.30 -15.15 -5.27
C VAL A 316 9.03 -13.83 -5.53
N GLU A 317 8.29 -12.82 -5.90
CA GLU A 317 8.77 -11.43 -6.01
C GLU A 317 7.75 -10.49 -5.37
N ILE A 318 8.23 -9.44 -4.67
CA ILE A 318 7.37 -8.39 -4.10
C ILE A 318 7.74 -7.06 -4.72
N ILE A 319 6.76 -6.42 -5.33
CA ILE A 319 6.88 -5.11 -5.98
C ILE A 319 6.12 -4.08 -5.14
N PHE A 320 6.75 -2.95 -4.86
CA PHE A 320 6.12 -1.82 -4.19
C PHE A 320 5.90 -0.66 -5.15
N GLN A 321 4.89 0.15 -4.86
CA GLN A 321 4.67 1.42 -5.54
C GLN A 321 5.87 2.35 -5.39
N LYS A 322 6.13 3.17 -6.41
CA LYS A 322 7.14 4.23 -6.34
C LYS A 322 6.56 5.50 -5.72
N ILE A 323 7.40 6.25 -5.00
CA ILE A 323 6.99 7.52 -4.37
C ILE A 323 6.52 8.54 -5.43
N GLU A 324 7.21 8.62 -6.55
CA GLU A 324 6.88 9.53 -7.66
C GLU A 324 5.52 9.19 -8.29
N ASP A 325 5.23 7.90 -8.43
CA ASP A 325 3.96 7.41 -8.95
C ASP A 325 2.83 7.63 -7.91
N LEU A 326 3.12 7.49 -6.60
CA LEU A 326 2.18 7.85 -5.53
C LEU A 326 1.83 9.34 -5.59
N HIS A 327 2.82 10.23 -5.73
CA HIS A 327 2.57 11.67 -5.84
C HIS A 327 1.84 12.06 -7.13
N THR A 328 2.00 11.27 -8.18
CA THR A 328 1.26 11.42 -9.44
C THR A 328 -0.21 11.03 -9.27
N ALA A 329 -0.47 9.92 -8.58
CA ALA A 329 -1.83 9.43 -8.34
C ALA A 329 -2.59 10.28 -7.31
N CYS A 330 -1.90 10.81 -6.28
CA CYS A 330 -2.48 11.57 -5.18
C CYS A 330 -1.89 13.01 -5.11
N PRO A 331 -2.09 13.87 -6.12
CA PRO A 331 -1.37 15.15 -6.24
C PRO A 331 -1.70 16.14 -5.13
N GLN A 332 -2.86 16.02 -4.49
CA GLN A 332 -3.31 16.90 -3.39
C GLN A 332 -2.91 16.37 -2.00
N ASN A 333 -2.47 15.10 -1.91
CA ASN A 333 -2.17 14.41 -0.67
C ASN A 333 -0.75 13.86 -0.69
N LYS A 334 0.26 14.74 -0.65
CA LYS A 334 1.69 14.40 -0.77
C LYS A 334 2.39 14.12 0.57
N GLY A 335 1.65 14.05 1.67
CA GLY A 335 2.22 13.66 2.96
C GLY A 335 2.58 12.19 2.97
N ASP A 336 3.87 11.88 2.87
CA ASP A 336 4.43 10.56 2.58
C ASP A 336 5.36 10.01 3.68
N TRP A 337 5.20 10.52 4.90
CA TRP A 337 6.12 10.24 6.03
C TRP A 337 6.25 8.77 6.39
N TYR A 338 5.23 7.93 6.16
CA TYR A 338 5.33 6.49 6.37
C TYR A 338 6.37 5.82 5.47
N PHE A 339 6.62 6.41 4.31
CA PHE A 339 7.51 5.88 3.27
C PHE A 339 8.87 6.57 3.25
N THR A 340 8.90 7.89 3.44
CA THR A 340 10.10 8.74 3.32
C THR A 340 10.68 9.17 4.66
N GLY A 341 9.90 9.12 5.74
CA GLY A 341 10.27 9.68 7.04
C GLY A 341 10.22 11.21 7.13
N ASN A 342 9.63 11.88 6.12
CA ASN A 342 9.43 13.34 6.11
C ASN A 342 8.19 13.71 6.94
N TYR A 343 8.27 13.56 8.24
CA TYR A 343 7.14 13.84 9.12
C TYR A 343 6.67 15.30 9.01
N PRO A 344 5.35 15.55 9.00
CA PRO A 344 4.79 16.88 8.82
C PRO A 344 4.97 17.78 10.04
N THR A 345 5.29 17.20 11.19
CA THR A 345 5.49 17.89 12.46
C THR A 345 6.75 17.42 13.18
N PRO A 346 7.39 18.28 13.99
CA PRO A 346 8.52 17.88 14.82
C PRO A 346 8.16 16.76 15.81
N GLY A 347 6.89 16.69 16.22
CA GLY A 347 6.39 15.59 17.07
C GLY A 347 6.50 14.23 16.41
N GLY A 348 6.35 14.15 15.07
CA GLY A 348 6.58 12.93 14.31
C GLY A 348 8.05 12.47 14.38
N ASN A 349 9.00 13.39 14.28
CA ASN A 349 10.43 13.10 14.46
C ASN A 349 10.74 12.56 15.86
N LYS A 350 10.07 13.11 16.91
CA LYS A 350 10.19 12.60 18.28
C LYS A 350 9.67 11.17 18.39
N VAL A 351 8.51 10.89 17.80
CA VAL A 351 7.88 9.56 17.83
C VAL A 351 8.77 8.52 17.17
N VAL A 352 9.30 8.79 15.98
CA VAL A 352 10.16 7.81 15.27
C VAL A 352 11.46 7.56 16.01
N SER A 353 12.11 8.61 16.58
CA SER A 353 13.31 8.47 17.40
C SER A 353 13.04 7.60 18.63
N LYS A 354 11.94 7.84 19.35
CA LYS A 354 11.54 7.05 20.52
C LYS A 354 11.17 5.61 20.14
N ALA A 355 10.50 5.40 19.00
CA ALA A 355 10.16 4.07 18.51
C ALA A 355 11.42 3.24 18.21
N PHE A 356 12.44 3.86 17.63
CA PHE A 356 13.71 3.21 17.38
C PHE A 356 14.50 2.91 18.66
N ILE A 357 14.54 3.86 19.60
CA ILE A 357 15.16 3.63 20.93
C ILE A 357 14.47 2.47 21.65
N ASN A 358 13.12 2.44 21.67
CA ASN A 358 12.36 1.35 22.27
C ASN A 358 12.72 -0.01 21.62
N TYR A 359 12.88 -0.05 20.28
CA TYR A 359 13.29 -1.24 19.57
C TYR A 359 14.66 -1.75 20.03
N ILE A 360 15.69 -0.89 20.05
CA ILE A 360 17.03 -1.25 20.50
C ILE A 360 17.08 -1.71 21.95
N GLN A 361 16.24 -1.11 22.81
CA GLN A 361 16.16 -1.45 24.24
C GLN A 361 15.26 -2.66 24.55
N GLY A 362 14.63 -3.26 23.55
CA GLY A 362 13.68 -4.36 23.73
C GLY A 362 12.37 -3.94 24.45
N ILE A 363 12.04 -2.65 24.46
CA ILE A 363 10.84 -2.12 25.11
C ILE A 363 9.63 -2.30 24.20
N ASN A 364 8.72 -3.17 24.59
CA ASN A 364 7.48 -3.43 23.85
C ASN A 364 6.38 -2.40 24.17
N ALA A 365 6.61 -1.13 23.85
CA ALA A 365 5.65 -0.04 24.08
C ALA A 365 5.48 0.84 22.84
N ARG A 366 4.32 1.52 22.76
CA ARG A 366 4.12 2.59 21.78
C ARG A 366 5.01 3.77 22.09
N ALA A 367 5.41 4.54 21.06
CA ALA A 367 6.35 5.66 21.22
C ALA A 367 5.69 7.00 21.58
N TYR A 368 4.35 7.04 21.63
CA TYR A 368 3.53 8.22 21.98
C TYR A 368 2.68 7.98 23.20
#